data_23388f6436c06bd3eda393ee13014ad2
#
_entry.id   23388f6436c06bd3eda393ee13014ad2
#
_cell.length_a   1.000
_cell.length_b   1.000
_cell.length_c   1.000
_cell.angle_alpha   90.00
_cell.angle_beta   90.00
_cell.angle_gamma   90.00
#
_symmetry.space_group_name_H-M   'P 1'
#
loop_
_entity.id
_entity.type
_entity.pdbx_description
1 polymer ?
#
loop_
_entity_poly.entity_id
_entity_poly.type
_entity_poly.pdbx_seq_one_letter_code
_entity_poly.pdbx_strand_id
1 'polypeptide(L)'
;MAVDVSECLAAEPRRAILIGMRPVAIIGIGKTAFGAFPDRDLRSLAVEAVRKSMESAHVAPGQIEAFYLGNFAGPSFVGQNHLAPYVASAAGIHGVSATRFEAACASSGSAFFHAWSAVAAGIYDVVVVAGVEKMTSQPTPVVTEILASAGDLGGEIKAGATFPALFAMIARRHMHEYGTTREHLAAVAVKNHANGAKNPDAHLRKVITLEQALAGKPVAEPLTVYDCSLISDGAAAVVLAPLERVAEFTDHAVVVKGIAQTSDHVALDEKDDITTFRAVRTAGEKAYRMAGVGPSDIEFAEIHDCFTIAEIIAIEDLGFVAKGEGGPYTAEGRTCLNGEKPVNTSGGLKSKGHPVGATGVAQICDSWLQICNQAGERQLRRHSLGLAQNLGGSGATCVVTILGAAA
;
A
#
# COMPACT_ATOMS: atom_id res chain seq x y z
N MET A 1 7.64 48.12 17.74
CA MET A 1 6.39 47.48 18.18
C MET A 1 6.54 45.99 17.99
N ALA A 2 6.77 45.27 19.08
CA ALA A 2 6.79 43.80 19.05
C ALA A 2 5.33 43.33 19.00
N VAL A 3 4.98 42.55 18.01
CA VAL A 3 3.68 41.90 17.91
C VAL A 3 3.67 40.79 18.95
N ASP A 4 2.77 40.87 19.93
CA ASP A 4 2.58 39.85 20.93
C ASP A 4 1.95 38.59 20.27
N VAL A 5 2.71 37.50 20.20
CA VAL A 5 2.32 36.25 19.53
C VAL A 5 1.46 35.37 20.46
N SER A 6 1.20 35.80 21.71
CA SER A 6 0.46 35.00 22.70
C SER A 6 -1.05 34.93 22.45
N GLU A 7 -1.64 35.86 21.70
CA GLU A 7 -3.08 35.84 21.37
C GLU A 7 -3.45 34.98 20.15
N CYS A 8 -2.46 34.53 19.37
CA CYS A 8 -2.70 33.67 18.18
C CYS A 8 -2.80 32.15 18.49
N LEU A 9 -2.65 31.73 19.74
CA LEU A 9 -2.61 30.31 20.15
C LEU A 9 -3.83 29.84 20.92
N ALA A 10 -4.95 30.58 20.90
CA ALA A 10 -6.22 30.04 21.38
C ALA A 10 -6.73 29.00 20.38
N ALA A 11 -6.52 27.75 20.75
CA ALA A 11 -6.79 26.57 19.97
C ALA A 11 -8.27 26.42 19.59
N GLU A 12 -8.62 26.73 18.37
CA GLU A 12 -9.71 26.03 17.68
C GLU A 12 -9.14 24.80 16.97
N PRO A 13 -9.74 23.61 17.13
CA PRO A 13 -9.13 22.39 16.64
C PRO A 13 -9.20 22.34 15.11
N ARG A 14 -8.04 22.25 14.50
CA ARG A 14 -7.65 21.69 13.18
C ARG A 14 -8.70 21.49 12.05
N ARG A 15 -9.95 21.92 12.20
CA ARG A 15 -10.93 22.10 11.13
C ARG A 15 -10.50 23.18 10.13
N ALA A 16 -9.70 24.15 10.58
CA ALA A 16 -9.27 25.30 9.79
C ALA A 16 -8.24 24.97 8.69
N ILE A 17 -7.52 23.84 8.76
CA ILE A 17 -6.51 23.48 7.74
C ILE A 17 -7.13 22.93 6.47
N LEU A 18 -8.34 22.37 6.52
CA LEU A 18 -9.08 21.88 5.34
C LEU A 18 -9.94 22.98 4.65
N ILE A 19 -10.03 24.16 5.25
CA ILE A 19 -10.72 25.31 4.63
C ILE A 19 -9.82 25.85 3.52
N GLY A 20 -10.12 25.46 2.26
CA GLY A 20 -9.40 25.88 1.07
C GLY A 20 -8.70 24.76 0.30
N MET A 21 -8.66 23.53 0.79
CA MET A 21 -8.12 22.40 0.01
C MET A 21 -9.16 21.92 -1.01
N ARG A 22 -8.72 21.72 -2.25
CA ARG A 22 -9.56 21.17 -3.33
C ARG A 22 -9.76 19.67 -3.14
N PRO A 23 -10.96 19.12 -3.39
CA PRO A 23 -11.12 17.69 -3.54
C PRO A 23 -10.27 17.15 -4.70
N VAL A 24 -9.62 15.99 -4.47
CA VAL A 24 -8.74 15.35 -5.45
C VAL A 24 -9.32 14.02 -5.88
N ALA A 25 -9.26 13.75 -7.17
CA ALA A 25 -9.69 12.50 -7.77
C ALA A 25 -8.54 11.79 -8.51
N ILE A 26 -8.61 10.48 -8.54
CA ILE A 26 -7.84 9.61 -9.41
C ILE A 26 -8.63 9.51 -10.72
N ILE A 27 -8.02 9.94 -11.82
CA ILE A 27 -8.65 9.99 -13.14
C ILE A 27 -8.19 8.89 -14.09
N GLY A 28 -7.15 8.15 -13.72
CA GLY A 28 -6.65 7.02 -14.50
C GLY A 28 -5.65 6.20 -13.74
N ILE A 29 -5.55 4.92 -14.10
CA ILE A 29 -4.65 3.94 -13.48
C ILE A 29 -3.86 3.16 -14.52
N GLY A 30 -2.70 2.64 -14.13
CA GLY A 30 -1.91 1.73 -14.94
C GLY A 30 -1.10 0.78 -14.07
N LYS A 31 -1.06 -0.50 -14.45
CA LYS A 31 -0.26 -1.53 -13.79
C LYS A 31 0.45 -2.40 -14.79
N THR A 32 1.59 -2.95 -14.41
CA THR A 32 2.12 -4.19 -14.99
C THR A 32 1.52 -5.39 -14.26
N ALA A 33 1.57 -6.57 -14.85
CA ALA A 33 1.52 -7.79 -14.04
C ALA A 33 2.70 -7.76 -13.03
N PHE A 34 2.53 -8.44 -11.89
CA PHE A 34 3.62 -8.67 -10.95
C PHE A 34 4.21 -10.08 -11.18
N GLY A 35 5.52 -10.22 -11.04
CA GLY A 35 6.17 -11.48 -11.36
C GLY A 35 7.68 -11.42 -11.24
N ALA A 36 8.35 -12.40 -11.84
CA ALA A 36 9.79 -12.39 -12.09
C ALA A 36 10.02 -12.15 -13.59
N PHE A 37 10.65 -11.03 -13.95
CA PHE A 37 10.83 -10.61 -15.34
C PHE A 37 12.31 -10.45 -15.67
N PRO A 38 13.04 -11.53 -15.98
CA PRO A 38 14.49 -11.48 -16.23
C PRO A 38 14.87 -10.57 -17.40
N ASP A 39 13.99 -10.46 -18.41
CA ASP A 39 14.23 -9.70 -19.64
C ASP A 39 13.74 -8.24 -19.58
N ARG A 40 13.29 -7.76 -18.42
CA ARG A 40 12.78 -6.41 -18.23
C ARG A 40 13.60 -5.64 -17.20
N ASP A 41 13.93 -4.41 -17.51
CA ASP A 41 14.55 -3.49 -16.56
C ASP A 41 13.51 -2.68 -15.75
N LEU A 42 13.95 -2.03 -14.68
CA LEU A 42 13.11 -1.21 -13.81
C LEU A 42 12.40 -0.10 -14.59
N ARG A 43 13.12 0.55 -15.53
CA ARG A 43 12.58 1.66 -16.32
C ARG A 43 11.44 1.20 -17.21
N SER A 44 11.59 0.08 -17.92
CA SER A 44 10.57 -0.45 -18.81
C SER A 44 9.28 -0.82 -18.07
N LEU A 45 9.40 -1.38 -16.86
CA LEU A 45 8.25 -1.65 -15.98
C LEU A 45 7.53 -0.35 -15.58
N ALA A 46 8.29 0.63 -15.10
CA ALA A 46 7.72 1.91 -14.66
C ALA A 46 7.06 2.67 -15.82
N VAL A 47 7.72 2.75 -16.98
CA VAL A 47 7.19 3.44 -18.16
C VAL A 47 5.91 2.80 -18.66
N GLU A 48 5.80 1.47 -18.65
CA GLU A 48 4.55 0.78 -19.01
C GLU A 48 3.39 1.19 -18.12
N ALA A 49 3.59 1.16 -16.80
CA ALA A 49 2.54 1.54 -15.84
C ALA A 49 2.15 3.02 -16.01
N VAL A 50 3.13 3.93 -16.16
CA VAL A 50 2.91 5.36 -16.37
C VAL A 50 2.12 5.62 -17.65
N ARG A 51 2.51 4.99 -18.77
CA ARG A 51 1.78 5.15 -20.04
C ARG A 51 0.35 4.66 -19.96
N LYS A 52 0.13 3.46 -19.38
CA LYS A 52 -1.22 2.93 -19.15
C LYS A 52 -2.07 3.87 -18.27
N SER A 53 -1.48 4.50 -17.25
CA SER A 53 -2.23 5.44 -16.39
C SER A 53 -2.62 6.71 -17.14
N MET A 54 -1.75 7.26 -17.99
CA MET A 54 -2.05 8.42 -18.84
C MET A 54 -3.08 8.07 -19.93
N GLU A 55 -2.96 6.90 -20.54
CA GLU A 55 -3.95 6.39 -21.52
C GLU A 55 -5.33 6.23 -20.87
N SER A 56 -5.39 5.62 -19.68
CA SER A 56 -6.63 5.46 -18.90
C SER A 56 -7.26 6.80 -18.51
N ALA A 57 -6.44 7.82 -18.28
CA ALA A 57 -6.87 9.17 -17.94
C ALA A 57 -7.14 10.06 -19.16
N HIS A 58 -6.88 9.60 -20.38
CA HIS A 58 -6.88 10.42 -21.61
C HIS A 58 -6.01 11.67 -21.50
N VAL A 59 -4.86 11.57 -20.82
CA VAL A 59 -3.92 12.69 -20.58
C VAL A 59 -2.66 12.51 -21.41
N ALA A 60 -2.28 13.54 -22.16
CA ALA A 60 -1.01 13.58 -22.90
C ALA A 60 0.16 13.92 -21.95
N PRO A 61 1.39 13.47 -22.23
CA PRO A 61 2.57 13.77 -21.41
C PRO A 61 2.79 15.27 -21.15
N GLY A 62 2.48 16.14 -22.11
CA GLY A 62 2.62 17.59 -21.99
C GLY A 62 1.59 18.28 -21.08
N GLN A 63 0.59 17.55 -20.60
CA GLN A 63 -0.41 18.05 -19.63
C GLN A 63 -0.01 17.73 -18.17
N ILE A 64 1.03 16.91 -17.98
CA ILE A 64 1.53 16.55 -16.65
C ILE A 64 2.36 17.71 -16.10
N GLU A 65 2.08 18.11 -14.86
CA GLU A 65 2.76 19.23 -14.18
C GLU A 65 3.78 18.74 -13.13
N ALA A 66 3.60 17.52 -12.60
CA ALA A 66 4.57 16.90 -11.69
C ALA A 66 4.56 15.36 -11.80
N PHE A 67 5.69 14.76 -11.48
CA PHE A 67 5.89 13.32 -11.47
C PHE A 67 6.48 12.86 -10.13
N TYR A 68 5.78 12.00 -9.40
CA TYR A 68 6.21 11.46 -8.14
C TYR A 68 6.42 9.94 -8.24
N LEU A 69 7.59 9.46 -7.80
CA LEU A 69 7.98 8.06 -7.91
C LEU A 69 8.25 7.46 -6.54
N GLY A 70 7.46 6.48 -6.14
CA GLY A 70 7.76 5.61 -5.00
C GLY A 70 8.73 4.50 -5.42
N ASN A 71 9.86 4.40 -4.73
CA ASN A 71 10.83 3.33 -4.95
C ASN A 71 11.68 3.18 -3.70
N PHE A 72 11.79 1.96 -3.19
CA PHE A 72 12.54 1.69 -1.98
C PHE A 72 14.05 1.68 -2.25
N ALA A 73 14.55 0.68 -2.95
CA ALA A 73 15.97 0.40 -3.01
C ALA A 73 16.50 0.17 -4.43
N GLY A 74 15.95 0.88 -5.42
CA GLY A 74 16.41 0.80 -6.81
C GLY A 74 17.93 0.95 -6.97
N PRO A 75 18.60 1.89 -6.29
CA PRO A 75 20.07 1.97 -6.31
C PRO A 75 20.77 0.69 -5.90
N SER A 76 20.26 -0.02 -4.89
CA SER A 76 20.83 -1.29 -4.41
C SER A 76 20.44 -2.48 -5.28
N PHE A 77 19.21 -2.53 -5.78
CA PHE A 77 18.76 -3.64 -6.64
C PHE A 77 19.32 -3.59 -8.05
N VAL A 78 19.37 -2.40 -8.67
CA VAL A 78 19.70 -2.24 -10.10
C VAL A 78 20.82 -1.23 -10.40
N GLY A 79 21.45 -0.63 -9.37
CA GLY A 79 22.58 0.30 -9.52
C GLY A 79 22.18 1.68 -10.06
N GLN A 80 20.87 2.01 -10.24
CA GLN A 80 20.42 3.25 -10.83
C GLN A 80 19.93 4.24 -9.76
N ASN A 81 20.61 5.39 -9.65
CA ASN A 81 20.13 6.57 -8.92
C ASN A 81 19.27 7.47 -9.82
N HIS A 82 18.73 8.56 -9.25
CA HIS A 82 17.99 9.62 -9.96
C HIS A 82 16.78 9.08 -10.73
N LEU A 83 16.08 8.13 -10.14
CA LEU A 83 15.04 7.31 -10.81
C LEU A 83 13.83 8.12 -11.29
N ALA A 84 13.37 9.14 -10.56
CA ALA A 84 12.15 9.84 -10.94
C ALA A 84 12.30 10.56 -12.28
N PRO A 85 13.29 11.44 -12.53
CA PRO A 85 13.47 12.04 -13.84
C PRO A 85 13.90 11.02 -14.93
N TYR A 86 14.60 9.93 -14.54
CA TYR A 86 14.98 8.85 -15.45
C TYR A 86 13.75 8.12 -16.03
N VAL A 87 12.72 7.89 -15.22
CA VAL A 87 11.46 7.29 -15.64
C VAL A 87 10.56 8.31 -16.35
N ALA A 88 10.41 9.52 -15.79
CA ALA A 88 9.58 10.57 -16.37
C ALA A 88 9.99 10.90 -17.81
N SER A 89 11.28 11.12 -18.03
CA SER A 89 11.85 11.37 -19.35
C SER A 89 11.56 10.25 -20.36
N ALA A 90 11.72 8.99 -19.94
CA ALA A 90 11.43 7.83 -20.79
C ALA A 90 9.92 7.64 -21.07
N ALA A 91 9.05 8.16 -20.22
CA ALA A 91 7.60 8.21 -20.43
C ALA A 91 7.16 9.40 -21.31
N GLY A 92 8.10 10.29 -21.68
CA GLY A 92 7.82 11.49 -22.47
C GLY A 92 7.40 12.71 -21.64
N ILE A 93 7.55 12.63 -20.30
CA ILE A 93 7.21 13.74 -19.37
C ILE A 93 8.48 14.57 -19.14
N HIS A 94 8.46 15.83 -19.57
CA HIS A 94 9.62 16.71 -19.54
C HIS A 94 9.27 18.09 -18.97
N GLY A 95 10.26 18.77 -18.38
CA GLY A 95 10.11 20.16 -17.91
C GLY A 95 9.27 20.28 -16.63
N VAL A 96 9.06 19.18 -15.91
CA VAL A 96 8.23 19.11 -14.71
C VAL A 96 9.04 18.79 -13.47
N SER A 97 8.49 19.04 -12.29
CA SER A 97 9.05 18.54 -11.04
C SER A 97 8.98 17.00 -11.01
N ALA A 98 10.11 16.33 -10.82
CA ALA A 98 10.18 14.89 -10.74
C ALA A 98 10.96 14.44 -9.50
N THR A 99 10.28 13.81 -8.52
CA THR A 99 10.84 13.47 -7.21
C THR A 99 10.63 12.00 -6.87
N ARG A 100 11.69 11.33 -6.33
CA ARG A 100 11.58 9.99 -5.75
C ARG A 100 11.29 10.09 -4.26
N PHE A 101 10.34 9.28 -3.80
CA PHE A 101 9.99 9.08 -2.40
C PHE A 101 10.42 7.71 -1.93
N GLU A 102 10.96 7.65 -0.72
CA GLU A 102 11.36 6.44 -0.02
C GLU A 102 10.70 6.42 1.36
N ALA A 103 10.06 5.30 1.70
CA ALA A 103 9.46 4.98 3.00
C ALA A 103 9.33 3.45 3.13
N ALA A 104 10.41 2.73 2.83
CA ALA A 104 10.44 1.28 2.73
C ALA A 104 9.31 0.76 1.82
N CYS A 105 8.54 -0.25 2.24
CA CYS A 105 7.41 -0.78 1.48
C CYS A 105 6.25 0.22 1.30
N ALA A 106 6.23 1.35 2.05
CA ALA A 106 5.25 2.42 1.93
C ALA A 106 5.66 3.52 0.94
N SER A 107 6.75 3.35 0.18
CA SER A 107 7.32 4.40 -0.69
C SER A 107 6.31 4.99 -1.68
N SER A 108 5.52 4.18 -2.39
CA SER A 108 4.54 4.73 -3.33
C SER A 108 3.25 5.23 -2.66
N GLY A 109 2.90 4.70 -1.49
CA GLY A 109 1.86 5.30 -0.66
C GLY A 109 2.25 6.71 -0.20
N SER A 110 3.51 6.89 0.23
CA SER A 110 4.08 8.20 0.59
C SER A 110 4.12 9.15 -0.62
N ALA A 111 4.57 8.68 -1.78
CA ALA A 111 4.53 9.47 -3.03
C ALA A 111 3.10 9.93 -3.35
N PHE A 112 2.12 9.04 -3.18
CA PHE A 112 0.70 9.35 -3.40
C PHE A 112 0.17 10.40 -2.40
N PHE A 113 0.52 10.27 -1.10
CA PHE A 113 0.15 11.25 -0.08
C PHE A 113 0.68 12.66 -0.41
N HIS A 114 1.93 12.76 -0.83
CA HIS A 114 2.53 14.05 -1.18
C HIS A 114 1.97 14.63 -2.50
N ALA A 115 1.70 13.79 -3.50
CA ALA A 115 1.05 14.20 -4.73
C ALA A 115 -0.37 14.70 -4.48
N TRP A 116 -1.17 13.94 -3.70
CA TRP A 116 -2.49 14.37 -3.26
C TRP A 116 -2.42 15.73 -2.56
N SER A 117 -1.47 15.91 -1.64
CA SER A 117 -1.28 17.17 -0.91
C SER A 117 -0.98 18.34 -1.85
N ALA A 118 -0.14 18.13 -2.87
CA ALA A 118 0.22 19.16 -3.84
C ALA A 118 -0.98 19.56 -4.72
N VAL A 119 -1.79 18.60 -5.18
CA VAL A 119 -3.01 18.86 -5.95
C VAL A 119 -4.06 19.53 -5.07
N ALA A 120 -4.27 19.03 -3.86
CA ALA A 120 -5.24 19.60 -2.92
C ALA A 120 -4.91 21.04 -2.53
N ALA A 121 -3.62 21.37 -2.40
CA ALA A 121 -3.14 22.73 -2.12
C ALA A 121 -3.14 23.66 -3.35
N GLY A 122 -3.46 23.16 -4.54
CA GLY A 122 -3.47 23.96 -5.77
C GLY A 122 -2.08 24.30 -6.33
N ILE A 123 -1.04 23.53 -5.93
CA ILE A 123 0.32 23.71 -6.48
C ILE A 123 0.39 23.16 -7.90
N TYR A 124 -0.27 22.04 -8.14
CA TYR A 124 -0.39 21.37 -9.45
C TYR A 124 -1.84 20.95 -9.69
N ASP A 125 -2.21 20.81 -10.96
CA ASP A 125 -3.51 20.26 -11.36
C ASP A 125 -3.40 18.80 -11.78
N VAL A 126 -2.52 18.45 -12.71
CA VAL A 126 -2.41 17.09 -13.23
C VAL A 126 -1.07 16.48 -12.85
N VAL A 127 -1.12 15.45 -12.02
CA VAL A 127 0.08 14.82 -11.44
C VAL A 127 0.07 13.31 -11.70
N VAL A 128 1.20 12.76 -12.15
CA VAL A 128 1.42 11.31 -12.20
C VAL A 128 2.13 10.86 -10.93
N VAL A 129 1.58 9.82 -10.29
CA VAL A 129 2.25 9.08 -9.21
C VAL A 129 2.51 7.67 -9.69
N ALA A 130 3.76 7.23 -9.63
CA ALA A 130 4.15 5.87 -9.96
C ALA A 130 4.86 5.20 -8.78
N GLY A 131 4.84 3.88 -8.77
CA GLY A 131 5.66 3.06 -7.89
C GLY A 131 6.29 1.93 -8.70
N VAL A 132 7.54 1.59 -8.41
CA VAL A 132 8.24 0.51 -9.11
C VAL A 132 9.28 -0.13 -8.21
N GLU A 133 9.42 -1.45 -8.31
CA GLU A 133 10.60 -2.14 -7.81
C GLU A 133 10.99 -3.28 -8.75
N LYS A 134 12.31 -3.52 -8.87
CA LYS A 134 12.91 -4.61 -9.64
C LYS A 134 13.82 -5.41 -8.72
N MET A 135 13.30 -6.49 -8.15
CA MET A 135 13.96 -7.25 -7.08
C MET A 135 14.56 -8.57 -7.57
N THR A 136 13.92 -9.19 -8.58
CA THR A 136 14.29 -10.56 -9.00
C THR A 136 15.57 -10.64 -9.85
N SER A 137 16.21 -9.50 -10.12
CA SER A 137 17.54 -9.44 -10.73
C SER A 137 18.66 -9.84 -9.76
N GLN A 138 18.37 -9.88 -8.45
CA GLN A 138 19.31 -10.27 -7.41
C GLN A 138 18.93 -11.65 -6.82
N PRO A 139 19.91 -12.46 -6.40
CA PRO A 139 19.62 -13.70 -5.69
C PRO A 139 18.98 -13.43 -4.33
N THR A 140 18.13 -14.37 -3.85
CA THR A 140 17.35 -14.21 -2.62
C THR A 140 18.15 -13.74 -1.39
N PRO A 141 19.37 -14.23 -1.11
CA PRO A 141 20.15 -13.72 0.03
C PRO A 141 20.47 -12.23 -0.08
N VAL A 142 20.84 -11.74 -1.28
CA VAL A 142 21.12 -10.33 -1.54
C VAL A 142 19.84 -9.50 -1.41
N VAL A 143 18.71 -9.99 -1.94
CA VAL A 143 17.41 -9.33 -1.75
C VAL A 143 17.08 -9.18 -0.26
N THR A 144 17.31 -10.24 0.52
CA THR A 144 17.07 -10.23 1.99
C THR A 144 17.92 -9.17 2.69
N GLU A 145 19.20 -9.06 2.33
CA GLU A 145 20.12 -8.05 2.87
C GLU A 145 19.69 -6.62 2.49
N ILE A 146 19.33 -6.40 1.22
CA ILE A 146 18.83 -5.10 0.76
C ILE A 146 17.53 -4.72 1.51
N LEU A 147 16.60 -5.67 1.63
CA LEU A 147 15.35 -5.43 2.39
C LEU A 147 15.64 -5.10 3.85
N ALA A 148 16.59 -5.79 4.49
CA ALA A 148 16.97 -5.56 5.88
C ALA A 148 17.43 -4.12 6.14
N SER A 149 17.90 -3.40 5.12
CA SER A 149 18.29 -1.99 5.25
C SER A 149 17.12 -1.05 5.62
N ALA A 150 15.88 -1.52 5.58
CA ALA A 150 14.71 -0.79 6.07
C ALA A 150 14.42 -1.02 7.57
N GLY A 151 15.18 -1.86 8.25
CA GLY A 151 15.14 -2.07 9.70
C GLY A 151 16.25 -1.32 10.43
N ASP A 152 16.33 -1.47 11.74
CA ASP A 152 17.42 -0.89 12.54
C ASP A 152 18.74 -1.66 12.31
N LEU A 153 19.61 -1.08 11.47
CA LEU A 153 20.91 -1.66 11.16
C LEU A 153 21.86 -1.69 12.38
N GLY A 154 21.69 -0.81 13.33
CA GLY A 154 22.55 -0.70 14.53
C GLY A 154 22.21 -1.75 15.58
N GLY A 155 20.95 -2.12 15.69
CA GLY A 155 20.37 -3.02 16.70
C GLY A 155 19.99 -4.39 16.15
N GLU A 156 18.71 -4.57 15.86
CA GLU A 156 18.09 -5.87 15.55
C GLU A 156 18.66 -6.54 14.28
N ILE A 157 18.96 -5.78 13.24
CA ILE A 157 19.55 -6.34 12.02
C ILE A 157 21.00 -6.78 12.26
N LYS A 158 21.78 -5.99 13.00
CA LYS A 158 23.13 -6.37 13.40
C LYS A 158 23.15 -7.63 14.26
N ALA A 159 22.13 -7.85 15.07
CA ALA A 159 21.93 -9.07 15.85
C ALA A 159 21.51 -10.29 14.99
N GLY A 160 21.32 -10.13 13.69
CA GLY A 160 20.99 -11.18 12.73
C GLY A 160 19.52 -11.32 12.41
N ALA A 161 18.66 -10.38 12.85
CA ALA A 161 17.24 -10.41 12.50
C ALA A 161 17.03 -10.12 11.00
N THR A 162 16.05 -10.80 10.43
CA THR A 162 15.50 -10.52 9.08
C THR A 162 14.04 -10.12 9.23
N PHE A 163 13.42 -9.53 8.20
CA PHE A 163 11.98 -9.22 8.29
C PHE A 163 11.11 -10.43 8.65
N PRO A 164 11.32 -11.63 8.07
CA PRO A 164 10.61 -12.82 8.55
C PRO A 164 10.80 -13.09 10.05
N ALA A 165 12.00 -12.90 10.60
CA ALA A 165 12.26 -13.08 12.02
C ALA A 165 11.54 -12.03 12.88
N LEU A 166 11.55 -10.74 12.47
CA LEU A 166 10.83 -9.66 13.17
C LEU A 166 9.32 -9.94 13.21
N PHE A 167 8.72 -10.29 12.07
CA PHE A 167 7.30 -10.63 12.02
C PHE A 167 6.96 -11.96 12.71
N ALA A 168 7.90 -12.89 12.81
CA ALA A 168 7.75 -14.10 13.62
C ALA A 168 7.68 -13.78 15.12
N MET A 169 8.50 -12.84 15.62
CA MET A 169 8.40 -12.35 17.01
C MET A 169 7.05 -11.67 17.26
N ILE A 170 6.59 -10.82 16.37
CA ILE A 170 5.26 -10.19 16.41
C ILE A 170 4.16 -11.28 16.46
N ALA A 171 4.24 -12.27 15.57
CA ALA A 171 3.26 -13.36 15.52
C ALA A 171 3.24 -14.18 16.82
N ARG A 172 4.40 -14.54 17.35
CA ARG A 172 4.50 -15.28 18.62
C ARG A 172 3.92 -14.49 19.79
N ARG A 173 4.18 -13.18 19.83
CA ARG A 173 3.61 -12.32 20.88
C ARG A 173 2.10 -12.23 20.75
N HIS A 174 1.57 -12.06 19.54
CA HIS A 174 0.14 -12.04 19.30
C HIS A 174 -0.55 -13.38 19.60
N MET A 175 0.11 -14.51 19.30
CA MET A 175 -0.34 -15.84 19.70
C MET A 175 -0.41 -15.98 21.22
N HIS A 176 0.59 -15.46 21.94
CA HIS A 176 0.65 -15.56 23.40
C HIS A 176 -0.44 -14.71 24.06
N GLU A 177 -0.68 -13.50 23.60
CA GLU A 177 -1.60 -12.55 24.24
C GLU A 177 -3.06 -12.79 23.85
N TYR A 178 -3.30 -13.15 22.59
CA TYR A 178 -4.66 -13.19 22.01
C TYR A 178 -5.08 -14.58 21.52
N GLY A 179 -4.23 -15.59 21.67
CA GLY A 179 -4.59 -16.95 21.25
C GLY A 179 -4.65 -17.15 19.73
N THR A 180 -4.06 -16.28 18.93
CA THR A 180 -3.93 -16.48 17.48
C THR A 180 -3.23 -17.82 17.22
N THR A 181 -3.70 -18.58 16.25
CA THR A 181 -3.18 -19.92 15.94
C THR A 181 -2.52 -19.98 14.56
N ARG A 182 -1.86 -21.07 14.26
CA ARG A 182 -1.30 -21.36 12.94
C ARG A 182 -2.39 -21.42 11.85
N GLU A 183 -3.56 -21.93 12.22
CA GLU A 183 -4.73 -22.04 11.35
C GLU A 183 -5.25 -20.64 10.96
N HIS A 184 -5.22 -19.68 11.89
CA HIS A 184 -5.59 -18.29 11.62
C HIS A 184 -4.65 -17.64 10.58
N LEU A 185 -3.32 -17.84 10.73
CA LEU A 185 -2.33 -17.38 9.75
C LEU A 185 -2.54 -18.05 8.39
N ALA A 186 -2.72 -19.38 8.38
CA ALA A 186 -2.95 -20.14 7.17
C ALA A 186 -4.25 -19.74 6.45
N ALA A 187 -5.31 -19.36 7.19
CA ALA A 187 -6.56 -18.86 6.60
C ALA A 187 -6.35 -17.59 5.79
N VAL A 188 -5.53 -16.65 6.27
CA VAL A 188 -5.12 -15.45 5.48
C VAL A 188 -4.47 -15.88 4.17
N ALA A 189 -3.49 -16.81 4.22
CA ALA A 189 -2.79 -17.27 3.03
C ALA A 189 -3.74 -17.95 2.03
N VAL A 190 -4.61 -18.84 2.49
CA VAL A 190 -5.60 -19.54 1.66
C VAL A 190 -6.54 -18.56 0.96
N LYS A 191 -7.08 -17.60 1.71
CA LYS A 191 -7.96 -16.55 1.18
C LYS A 191 -7.24 -15.72 0.11
N ASN A 192 -6.03 -15.24 0.39
CA ASN A 192 -5.29 -14.39 -0.54
C ASN A 192 -4.88 -15.14 -1.80
N HIS A 193 -4.52 -16.42 -1.70
CA HIS A 193 -4.28 -17.28 -2.87
C HIS A 193 -5.55 -17.51 -3.70
N ALA A 194 -6.70 -17.70 -3.07
CA ALA A 194 -7.98 -17.84 -3.78
C ALA A 194 -8.37 -16.56 -4.54
N ASN A 195 -8.11 -15.39 -3.95
CA ASN A 195 -8.34 -14.09 -4.61
C ASN A 195 -7.34 -13.85 -5.75
N GLY A 196 -6.05 -14.11 -5.53
CA GLY A 196 -5.00 -13.96 -6.53
C GLY A 196 -5.16 -14.88 -7.74
N ALA A 197 -5.74 -16.08 -7.54
CA ALA A 197 -6.05 -17.00 -8.65
C ALA A 197 -7.01 -16.37 -9.70
N LYS A 198 -7.86 -15.43 -9.25
CA LYS A 198 -8.79 -14.68 -10.10
C LYS A 198 -8.21 -13.38 -10.64
N ASN A 199 -7.00 -12.99 -10.21
CA ASN A 199 -6.35 -11.75 -10.62
C ASN A 199 -5.38 -12.02 -11.79
N PRO A 200 -5.63 -11.50 -13.00
CA PRO A 200 -4.75 -11.72 -14.14
C PRO A 200 -3.33 -11.15 -13.93
N ASP A 201 -3.19 -10.13 -13.10
CA ASP A 201 -1.92 -9.46 -12.84
C ASP A 201 -1.13 -10.07 -11.67
N ALA A 202 -1.67 -11.12 -11.00
CA ALA A 202 -1.03 -11.71 -9.84
C ALA A 202 0.17 -12.60 -10.22
N HIS A 203 1.23 -12.52 -9.42
CA HIS A 203 2.44 -13.33 -9.54
C HIS A 203 2.14 -14.83 -9.35
N LEU A 204 1.36 -15.19 -8.32
CA LEU A 204 0.91 -16.54 -8.08
C LEU A 204 -0.61 -16.64 -8.27
N ARG A 205 -1.01 -17.35 -9.33
CA ARG A 205 -2.42 -17.58 -9.66
C ARG A 205 -2.82 -19.02 -9.33
N LYS A 206 -2.53 -19.44 -8.09
CA LYS A 206 -2.76 -20.82 -7.65
C LYS A 206 -3.52 -20.83 -6.32
N VAL A 207 -4.64 -21.54 -6.30
CA VAL A 207 -5.37 -21.87 -5.05
C VAL A 207 -4.56 -22.86 -4.25
N ILE A 208 -4.56 -22.71 -2.92
CA ILE A 208 -3.94 -23.62 -1.95
C ILE A 208 -4.98 -24.06 -0.91
N THR A 209 -4.79 -25.23 -0.30
CA THR A 209 -5.61 -25.69 0.82
C THR A 209 -5.02 -25.26 2.17
N LEU A 210 -5.83 -25.38 3.23
CA LEU A 210 -5.37 -25.10 4.59
C LEU A 210 -4.23 -26.05 4.99
N GLU A 211 -4.33 -27.34 4.64
CA GLU A 211 -3.30 -28.36 4.92
C GLU A 211 -1.98 -28.01 4.21
N GLN A 212 -2.06 -27.55 2.95
CA GLN A 212 -0.88 -27.11 2.22
C GLN A 212 -0.22 -25.88 2.88
N ALA A 213 -1.01 -24.92 3.34
CA ALA A 213 -0.49 -23.74 4.03
C ALA A 213 0.17 -24.12 5.36
N LEU A 214 -0.44 -25.00 6.15
CA LEU A 214 0.10 -25.48 7.41
C LEU A 214 1.37 -26.33 7.25
N ALA A 215 1.46 -27.11 6.16
CA ALA A 215 2.63 -27.94 5.82
C ALA A 215 3.74 -27.16 5.09
N GLY A 216 3.63 -25.86 4.98
CA GLY A 216 4.62 -25.00 4.32
C GLY A 216 6.01 -25.13 4.96
N LYS A 217 7.06 -24.99 4.13
CA LYS A 217 8.45 -25.00 4.64
C LYS A 217 8.64 -23.85 5.64
N PRO A 218 9.16 -24.10 6.85
CA PRO A 218 9.46 -23.06 7.83
C PRO A 218 10.44 -22.00 7.27
N VAL A 219 10.20 -20.73 7.61
CA VAL A 219 11.08 -19.60 7.30
C VAL A 219 11.63 -18.99 8.60
N ALA A 220 10.74 -18.64 9.52
CA ALA A 220 11.05 -18.21 10.89
C ALA A 220 9.82 -18.55 11.75
N GLU A 221 9.92 -19.54 12.64
CA GLU A 221 8.76 -20.01 13.40
C GLU A 221 8.06 -18.90 14.19
N PRO A 222 6.71 -18.79 14.06
CA PRO A 222 5.77 -19.75 13.50
C PRO A 222 5.51 -19.61 11.97
N LEU A 223 6.22 -18.77 11.25
CA LEU A 223 5.96 -18.43 9.86
C LEU A 223 6.58 -19.45 8.88
N THR A 224 5.81 -19.81 7.88
CA THR A 224 6.23 -20.62 6.73
C THR A 224 6.32 -19.78 5.46
N VAL A 225 6.73 -20.38 4.35
CA VAL A 225 6.73 -19.74 3.01
C VAL A 225 5.35 -19.23 2.60
N TYR A 226 4.28 -19.82 3.11
CA TYR A 226 2.92 -19.36 2.84
C TYR A 226 2.51 -18.17 3.71
N ASP A 227 3.25 -17.85 4.73
CA ASP A 227 3.01 -16.68 5.57
C ASP A 227 3.77 -15.42 5.09
N CYS A 228 4.70 -15.58 4.14
CA CYS A 228 5.55 -14.49 3.63
C CYS A 228 5.08 -14.02 2.25
N SER A 229 5.18 -12.72 1.98
CA SER A 229 4.98 -12.15 0.64
C SER A 229 6.06 -12.60 -0.34
N LEU A 230 5.81 -12.36 -1.62
CA LEU A 230 6.70 -12.78 -2.71
C LEU A 230 7.72 -11.69 -3.06
N ILE A 231 8.96 -12.10 -3.31
CA ILE A 231 9.93 -11.28 -4.04
C ILE A 231 9.42 -11.13 -5.47
N SER A 232 9.08 -9.91 -5.88
CA SER A 232 8.43 -9.64 -7.17
C SER A 232 8.98 -8.38 -7.81
N ASP A 233 8.91 -8.34 -9.12
CA ASP A 233 9.08 -7.15 -9.94
C ASP A 233 7.71 -6.61 -10.32
N GLY A 234 7.61 -5.31 -10.53
CA GLY A 234 6.40 -4.70 -11.04
C GLY A 234 6.33 -3.19 -10.81
N ALA A 235 5.36 -2.59 -11.46
CA ALA A 235 5.06 -1.16 -11.36
C ALA A 235 3.56 -0.89 -11.38
N ALA A 236 3.17 0.21 -10.73
CA ALA A 236 1.82 0.75 -10.80
C ALA A 236 1.90 2.28 -10.88
N ALA A 237 0.91 2.91 -11.50
CA ALA A 237 0.82 4.35 -11.60
C ALA A 237 -0.63 4.82 -11.60
N VAL A 238 -0.85 6.04 -11.13
CA VAL A 238 -2.14 6.73 -11.18
C VAL A 238 -1.95 8.17 -11.65
N VAL A 239 -2.99 8.75 -12.22
CA VAL A 239 -3.07 10.18 -12.53
C VAL A 239 -4.05 10.83 -11.58
N LEU A 240 -3.63 11.92 -10.93
CA LEU A 240 -4.44 12.73 -10.03
C LEU A 240 -4.84 14.05 -10.72
N ALA A 241 -6.07 14.50 -10.45
CA ALA A 241 -6.53 15.83 -10.81
C ALA A 241 -7.50 16.37 -9.74
N PRO A 242 -7.70 17.71 -9.67
CA PRO A 242 -8.76 18.26 -8.83
C PRO A 242 -10.13 17.82 -9.36
N LEU A 243 -11.07 17.56 -8.43
CA LEU A 243 -12.37 16.99 -8.74
C LEU A 243 -13.16 17.84 -9.75
N GLU A 244 -13.04 19.15 -9.68
CA GLU A 244 -13.71 20.09 -10.60
C GLU A 244 -13.26 19.97 -12.06
N ARG A 245 -12.11 19.35 -12.32
CA ARG A 245 -11.58 19.13 -13.67
C ARG A 245 -11.77 17.72 -14.22
N VAL A 246 -12.35 16.81 -13.44
CA VAL A 246 -12.50 15.38 -13.82
C VAL A 246 -13.19 15.24 -15.18
N ALA A 247 -14.27 16.01 -15.43
CA ALA A 247 -15.04 15.92 -16.67
C ALA A 247 -14.23 16.29 -17.94
N GLU A 248 -13.06 16.92 -17.81
CA GLU A 248 -12.15 17.20 -18.93
C GLU A 248 -11.44 15.90 -19.41
N PHE A 249 -11.38 14.86 -18.58
CA PHE A 249 -10.51 13.70 -18.77
C PHE A 249 -11.27 12.39 -18.86
N THR A 250 -12.24 12.14 -17.97
CA THR A 250 -12.86 10.82 -17.83
C THR A 250 -14.23 10.88 -17.19
N ASP A 251 -15.08 9.88 -17.53
CA ASP A 251 -16.35 9.61 -16.84
C ASP A 251 -16.16 8.66 -15.64
N HIS A 252 -14.93 8.12 -15.45
CA HIS A 252 -14.58 7.19 -14.40
C HIS A 252 -13.55 7.81 -13.46
N ALA A 253 -13.99 8.35 -12.34
CA ALA A 253 -13.10 8.92 -11.34
C ALA A 253 -13.39 8.38 -9.95
N VAL A 254 -12.33 8.24 -9.16
CA VAL A 254 -12.40 7.84 -7.75
C VAL A 254 -11.85 8.96 -6.89
N VAL A 255 -12.65 9.44 -5.95
CA VAL A 255 -12.29 10.56 -5.08
C VAL A 255 -11.50 10.04 -3.87
N VAL A 256 -10.44 10.74 -3.52
CA VAL A 256 -9.74 10.56 -2.25
C VAL A 256 -10.56 11.24 -1.15
N LYS A 257 -11.36 10.46 -0.42
CA LYS A 257 -12.24 10.94 0.66
C LYS A 257 -11.46 11.26 1.93
N GLY A 258 -10.40 10.49 2.21
CA GLY A 258 -9.53 10.71 3.37
C GLY A 258 -8.18 10.05 3.16
N ILE A 259 -7.14 10.71 3.66
CA ILE A 259 -5.77 10.19 3.57
C ILE A 259 -4.95 10.67 4.75
N ALA A 260 -4.06 9.80 5.24
CA ALA A 260 -3.08 10.17 6.25
C ALA A 260 -1.81 9.33 6.13
N GLN A 261 -0.70 9.96 6.45
CA GLN A 261 0.59 9.30 6.68
C GLN A 261 1.03 9.51 8.12
N THR A 262 1.55 8.45 8.75
CA THR A 262 2.11 8.51 10.11
C THR A 262 3.34 7.61 10.20
N SER A 263 4.15 7.85 11.22
CA SER A 263 5.32 7.04 11.54
C SER A 263 5.31 6.58 12.99
N ASP A 264 6.11 5.56 13.27
CA ASP A 264 6.38 4.98 14.57
C ASP A 264 7.86 4.60 14.64
N HIS A 265 8.32 4.03 15.74
CA HIS A 265 9.68 3.51 15.90
C HIS A 265 10.02 2.45 14.85
N VAL A 266 11.28 2.45 14.39
CA VAL A 266 11.77 1.49 13.41
C VAL A 266 12.04 0.14 14.07
N ALA A 267 12.77 0.14 15.19
CA ALA A 267 13.11 -1.06 15.94
C ALA A 267 11.93 -1.58 16.77
N LEU A 268 11.80 -2.90 16.89
CA LEU A 268 10.71 -3.50 17.68
C LEU A 268 10.85 -3.27 19.18
N ASP A 269 12.07 -3.22 19.70
CA ASP A 269 12.35 -3.01 21.13
C ASP A 269 12.08 -1.57 21.60
N GLU A 270 11.93 -0.63 20.67
CA GLU A 270 11.52 0.74 20.96
C GLU A 270 9.99 0.93 20.99
N LYS A 271 9.22 -0.07 20.52
CA LYS A 271 7.76 0.01 20.47
C LYS A 271 7.14 -0.31 21.83
N ASP A 272 6.15 0.47 22.22
CA ASP A 272 5.36 0.21 23.43
C ASP A 272 4.64 -1.14 23.39
N ASP A 273 4.16 -1.54 22.20
CA ASP A 273 3.45 -2.79 21.94
C ASP A 273 3.73 -3.27 20.51
N ILE A 274 4.38 -4.42 20.37
CA ILE A 274 4.69 -5.01 19.07
C ILE A 274 3.49 -5.71 18.40
N THR A 275 2.40 -5.92 19.13
CA THR A 275 1.15 -6.50 18.58
C THR A 275 0.23 -5.43 17.99
N THR A 276 0.58 -4.15 18.15
CA THR A 276 -0.16 -3.01 17.63
C THR A 276 0.74 -2.20 16.69
N PHE A 277 0.32 -2.04 15.45
CA PHE A 277 0.97 -1.10 14.54
C PHE A 277 0.41 0.31 14.79
N ARG A 278 1.03 1.03 15.73
CA ARG A 278 0.61 2.37 16.12
C ARG A 278 0.48 3.32 14.92
N ALA A 279 1.39 3.21 13.93
CA ALA A 279 1.29 3.98 12.70
C ALA A 279 0.00 3.67 11.91
N VAL A 280 -0.45 2.39 11.87
CA VAL A 280 -1.71 1.99 11.21
C VAL A 280 -2.91 2.60 11.91
N ARG A 281 -3.00 2.42 13.22
CA ARG A 281 -4.10 2.97 14.04
C ARG A 281 -4.21 4.48 13.87
N THR A 282 -3.10 5.18 14.04
CA THR A 282 -3.08 6.66 13.97
C THR A 282 -3.38 7.18 12.56
N ALA A 283 -2.88 6.52 11.52
CA ALA A 283 -3.20 6.90 10.13
C ALA A 283 -4.68 6.61 9.83
N GLY A 284 -5.20 5.46 10.26
CA GLY A 284 -6.62 5.11 10.12
C GLY A 284 -7.54 6.14 10.75
N GLU A 285 -7.32 6.47 12.02
CA GLU A 285 -8.11 7.48 12.75
C GLU A 285 -8.10 8.86 12.06
N LYS A 286 -6.95 9.29 11.52
CA LYS A 286 -6.84 10.55 10.80
C LYS A 286 -7.57 10.49 9.45
N ALA A 287 -7.43 9.39 8.71
CA ALA A 287 -8.10 9.20 7.41
C ALA A 287 -9.62 9.12 7.58
N TYR A 288 -10.12 8.37 8.57
CA TYR A 288 -11.55 8.31 8.91
C TYR A 288 -12.12 9.69 9.25
N ARG A 289 -11.41 10.43 10.12
CA ARG A 289 -11.83 11.79 10.50
C ARG A 289 -11.90 12.73 9.31
N MET A 290 -10.94 12.65 8.40
CA MET A 290 -10.92 13.46 7.18
C MET A 290 -12.07 13.09 6.24
N ALA A 291 -12.35 11.80 6.06
CA ALA A 291 -13.43 11.31 5.22
C ALA A 291 -14.82 11.50 5.84
N GLY A 292 -14.91 11.76 7.15
CA GLY A 292 -16.19 11.85 7.88
C GLY A 292 -16.90 10.51 8.03
N VAL A 293 -16.15 9.41 8.07
CA VAL A 293 -16.67 8.02 8.17
C VAL A 293 -15.99 7.27 9.30
N GLY A 294 -16.54 6.09 9.64
CA GLY A 294 -15.95 5.14 10.59
C GLY A 294 -15.53 3.82 9.93
N PRO A 295 -14.88 2.93 10.71
CA PRO A 295 -14.49 1.60 10.23
C PRO A 295 -15.64 0.75 9.69
N SER A 296 -16.85 0.90 10.25
CA SER A 296 -18.07 0.19 9.82
C SER A 296 -18.52 0.59 8.41
N ASP A 297 -18.24 1.81 7.98
CA ASP A 297 -18.66 2.34 6.68
C ASP A 297 -17.78 1.83 5.53
N ILE A 298 -16.56 1.37 5.81
CA ILE A 298 -15.66 0.80 4.81
C ILE A 298 -16.25 -0.52 4.31
N GLU A 299 -16.40 -0.66 3.01
CA GLU A 299 -17.02 -1.83 2.39
C GLU A 299 -16.00 -2.91 2.03
N PHE A 300 -14.75 -2.54 1.72
CA PHE A 300 -13.63 -3.44 1.45
C PHE A 300 -12.29 -2.77 1.72
N ALA A 301 -11.23 -3.57 1.83
CA ALA A 301 -9.90 -3.02 2.01
C ALA A 301 -8.80 -3.80 1.25
N GLU A 302 -7.80 -3.07 0.74
CA GLU A 302 -6.51 -3.60 0.31
C GLU A 302 -5.49 -3.29 1.41
N ILE A 303 -5.06 -4.31 2.15
CA ILE A 303 -4.22 -4.22 3.34
C ILE A 303 -2.84 -4.78 3.04
N HIS A 304 -1.82 -4.26 3.71
CA HIS A 304 -0.43 -4.66 3.55
C HIS A 304 -0.14 -5.98 4.28
N ASP A 305 -0.33 -7.09 3.61
CA ASP A 305 -0.09 -8.45 4.11
C ASP A 305 1.31 -8.97 3.73
N CYS A 306 2.36 -8.17 4.00
CA CYS A 306 3.73 -8.63 3.77
C CYS A 306 4.03 -9.94 4.52
N PHE A 307 3.34 -10.16 5.62
CA PHE A 307 3.20 -11.43 6.35
C PHE A 307 1.74 -11.61 6.75
N THR A 308 1.29 -12.85 6.90
CA THR A 308 -0.11 -13.14 7.26
C THR A 308 -0.52 -12.51 8.58
N ILE A 309 0.38 -12.46 9.57
CA ILE A 309 0.14 -11.76 10.85
C ILE A 309 -0.07 -10.25 10.67
N ALA A 310 0.55 -9.63 9.67
CA ALA A 310 0.38 -8.20 9.42
C ALA A 310 -1.03 -7.86 8.96
N GLU A 311 -1.69 -8.74 8.17
CA GLU A 311 -3.11 -8.58 7.82
C GLU A 311 -4.00 -8.68 9.06
N ILE A 312 -3.78 -9.68 9.91
CA ILE A 312 -4.55 -9.88 11.15
C ILE A 312 -4.47 -8.62 12.03
N ILE A 313 -3.27 -8.15 12.33
CA ILE A 313 -3.07 -6.96 13.16
C ILE A 313 -3.66 -5.71 12.51
N ALA A 314 -3.51 -5.55 11.19
CA ALA A 314 -3.98 -4.35 10.50
C ALA A 314 -5.51 -4.23 10.49
N ILE A 315 -6.27 -5.34 10.35
CA ILE A 315 -7.75 -5.28 10.43
C ILE A 315 -8.24 -4.95 11.85
N GLU A 316 -7.47 -5.34 12.88
CA GLU A 316 -7.71 -4.95 14.28
C GLU A 316 -7.39 -3.47 14.50
N ASP A 317 -6.21 -3.01 14.08
CA ASP A 317 -5.75 -1.64 14.29
C ASP A 317 -6.51 -0.60 13.45
N LEU A 318 -7.09 -1.01 12.33
CA LEU A 318 -8.04 -0.22 11.54
C LEU A 318 -9.46 -0.20 12.14
N GLY A 319 -9.72 -0.98 13.20
CA GLY A 319 -11.00 -1.03 13.90
C GLY A 319 -12.08 -1.83 13.18
N PHE A 320 -11.74 -2.72 12.25
CA PHE A 320 -12.73 -3.59 11.61
C PHE A 320 -13.23 -4.66 12.58
N VAL A 321 -12.38 -5.10 13.49
CA VAL A 321 -12.68 -6.01 14.60
C VAL A 321 -11.92 -5.58 15.86
N ALA A 322 -12.31 -6.12 17.02
CA ALA A 322 -11.58 -5.89 18.26
C ALA A 322 -10.19 -6.55 18.23
N LYS A 323 -9.30 -6.10 19.10
CA LYS A 323 -7.96 -6.66 19.23
C LYS A 323 -8.03 -8.14 19.64
N GLY A 324 -7.28 -8.98 18.92
CA GLY A 324 -7.29 -10.44 19.09
C GLY A 324 -8.34 -11.19 18.23
N GLU A 325 -9.28 -10.49 17.63
CA GLU A 325 -10.37 -11.09 16.83
C GLU A 325 -10.05 -11.23 15.34
N GLY A 326 -8.96 -10.63 14.86
CA GLY A 326 -8.61 -10.62 13.43
C GLY A 326 -8.36 -12.02 12.86
N GLY A 327 -7.74 -12.90 13.64
CA GLY A 327 -7.50 -14.30 13.28
C GLY A 327 -8.78 -15.09 13.13
N PRO A 328 -9.62 -15.23 14.20
CA PRO A 328 -10.93 -15.88 14.14
C PRO A 328 -11.81 -15.33 13.02
N TYR A 329 -11.93 -14.01 12.90
CA TYR A 329 -12.72 -13.32 11.87
C TYR A 329 -12.34 -13.74 10.45
N THR A 330 -11.04 -13.88 10.19
CA THR A 330 -10.55 -14.33 8.88
C THR A 330 -10.79 -15.82 8.66
N ALA A 331 -10.57 -16.65 9.69
CA ALA A 331 -10.80 -18.12 9.63
C ALA A 331 -12.28 -18.48 9.41
N GLU A 332 -13.22 -17.65 9.90
CA GLU A 332 -14.65 -17.76 9.63
C GLU A 332 -15.03 -17.35 8.18
N GLY A 333 -14.07 -16.89 7.37
CA GLY A 333 -14.31 -16.48 5.98
C GLY A 333 -14.90 -15.08 5.82
N ARG A 334 -14.99 -14.30 6.90
CA ARG A 334 -15.64 -12.98 6.90
C ARG A 334 -14.84 -11.93 6.11
N THR A 335 -13.54 -12.16 5.86
CA THR A 335 -12.66 -11.35 5.00
C THR A 335 -12.57 -11.84 3.55
N CYS A 336 -13.27 -12.92 3.17
CA CYS A 336 -13.33 -13.43 1.80
C CYS A 336 -14.10 -12.49 0.87
N LEU A 337 -14.02 -12.67 -0.47
CA LEU A 337 -14.72 -11.85 -1.46
C LEU A 337 -16.24 -11.74 -1.21
N ASN A 338 -16.87 -12.81 -0.71
CA ASN A 338 -18.29 -12.84 -0.37
C ASN A 338 -18.55 -12.67 1.13
N GLY A 339 -17.52 -12.33 1.90
CA GLY A 339 -17.59 -12.12 3.33
C GLY A 339 -18.20 -10.77 3.71
N GLU A 340 -18.26 -10.51 5.00
CA GLU A 340 -18.81 -9.29 5.57
C GLU A 340 -17.91 -8.05 5.26
N LYS A 341 -16.58 -8.23 5.37
CA LYS A 341 -15.58 -7.20 5.13
C LYS A 341 -14.47 -7.75 4.23
N PRO A 342 -14.65 -7.76 2.91
CA PRO A 342 -13.63 -8.27 1.99
C PRO A 342 -12.28 -7.57 2.15
N VAL A 343 -11.22 -8.36 2.32
CA VAL A 343 -9.85 -7.88 2.47
C VAL A 343 -8.96 -8.52 1.43
N ASN A 344 -8.10 -7.71 0.80
CA ASN A 344 -7.13 -8.15 -0.21
C ASN A 344 -7.80 -8.89 -1.38
N THR A 345 -8.80 -8.22 -1.96
CA THR A 345 -9.54 -8.73 -3.13
C THR A 345 -8.61 -8.98 -4.33
N SER A 346 -7.48 -8.30 -4.37
CA SER A 346 -6.43 -8.45 -5.38
C SER A 346 -5.60 -9.73 -5.24
N GLY A 347 -5.68 -10.41 -4.08
CA GLY A 347 -4.80 -11.49 -3.66
C GLY A 347 -3.71 -11.05 -2.69
N GLY A 348 -3.71 -9.77 -2.32
CA GLY A 348 -2.73 -9.19 -1.39
C GLY A 348 -1.28 -9.32 -1.88
N LEU A 349 -0.34 -8.96 -1.04
CA LEU A 349 1.09 -9.10 -1.32
C LEU A 349 1.50 -10.57 -1.37
N LYS A 350 0.76 -11.40 -0.65
CA LYS A 350 0.99 -12.85 -0.53
C LYS A 350 0.84 -13.58 -1.87
N SER A 351 -0.15 -13.23 -2.67
CA SER A 351 -0.44 -13.93 -3.95
C SER A 351 -0.26 -13.02 -5.16
N LYS A 352 -0.75 -11.78 -5.10
CA LYS A 352 -0.52 -10.80 -6.17
C LYS A 352 0.96 -10.51 -6.37
N GLY A 353 1.75 -10.45 -5.28
CA GLY A 353 3.16 -10.10 -5.29
C GLY A 353 3.45 -8.78 -4.58
N HIS A 354 4.74 -8.56 -4.27
CA HIS A 354 5.19 -7.43 -3.48
C HIS A 354 6.43 -6.75 -4.07
N PRO A 355 6.33 -6.08 -5.23
CA PRO A 355 7.34 -5.11 -5.62
C PRO A 355 7.26 -3.94 -4.63
N VAL A 356 8.22 -3.85 -3.68
CA VAL A 356 8.05 -3.04 -2.47
C VAL A 356 7.72 -1.58 -2.76
N GLY A 357 8.40 -0.95 -3.71
CA GLY A 357 8.14 0.43 -4.11
C GLY A 357 6.83 0.65 -4.87
N ALA A 358 6.24 -0.40 -5.47
CA ALA A 358 5.00 -0.28 -6.25
C ALA A 358 3.72 -0.54 -5.42
N THR A 359 3.84 -1.20 -4.28
CA THR A 359 2.72 -1.80 -3.55
C THR A 359 1.62 -0.79 -3.19
N GLY A 360 1.96 0.39 -2.67
CA GLY A 360 0.97 1.37 -2.23
C GLY A 360 0.09 1.87 -3.37
N VAL A 361 0.68 2.25 -4.52
CA VAL A 361 -0.09 2.66 -5.70
C VAL A 361 -0.85 1.49 -6.31
N ALA A 362 -0.30 0.27 -6.27
CA ALA A 362 -1.01 -0.92 -6.74
C ALA A 362 -2.27 -1.23 -5.91
N GLN A 363 -2.25 -1.03 -4.58
CA GLN A 363 -3.43 -1.15 -3.72
C GLN A 363 -4.50 -0.10 -4.09
N ILE A 364 -4.08 1.11 -4.43
CA ILE A 364 -4.97 2.17 -4.92
C ILE A 364 -5.57 1.79 -6.28
N CYS A 365 -4.77 1.25 -7.22
CA CYS A 365 -5.28 0.76 -8.50
C CYS A 365 -6.31 -0.37 -8.32
N ASP A 366 -6.05 -1.35 -7.44
CA ASP A 366 -6.98 -2.44 -7.18
C ASP A 366 -8.28 -1.94 -6.52
N SER A 367 -8.19 -0.94 -5.63
CA SER A 367 -9.36 -0.27 -5.06
C SER A 367 -10.15 0.51 -6.11
N TRP A 368 -9.46 1.22 -7.02
CA TRP A 368 -10.08 1.92 -8.14
C TRP A 368 -10.88 0.95 -9.04
N LEU A 369 -10.27 -0.22 -9.40
CA LEU A 369 -10.94 -1.25 -10.19
C LEU A 369 -12.24 -1.74 -9.55
N GLN A 370 -12.27 -1.91 -8.22
CA GLN A 370 -13.48 -2.28 -7.49
C GLN A 370 -14.53 -1.18 -7.59
N ILE A 371 -14.17 0.08 -7.25
CA ILE A 371 -15.09 1.22 -7.21
C ILE A 371 -15.66 1.51 -8.60
N CYS A 372 -14.85 1.38 -9.66
CA CYS A 372 -15.30 1.59 -11.04
C CYS A 372 -15.96 0.36 -11.69
N ASN A 373 -16.26 -0.71 -10.93
CA ASN A 373 -16.86 -1.94 -11.43
C ASN A 373 -16.06 -2.62 -12.56
N GLN A 374 -14.73 -2.61 -12.45
CA GLN A 374 -13.79 -3.15 -13.44
C GLN A 374 -12.90 -4.27 -12.87
N ALA A 375 -13.24 -4.83 -11.70
CA ALA A 375 -12.42 -5.86 -11.04
C ALA A 375 -12.63 -7.28 -11.59
N GLY A 376 -13.49 -7.48 -12.62
CA GLY A 376 -13.73 -8.76 -13.27
C GLY A 376 -14.25 -9.82 -12.30
N GLU A 377 -13.65 -11.03 -12.28
CA GLU A 377 -14.08 -12.14 -11.39
C GLU A 377 -13.93 -11.83 -9.89
N ARG A 378 -13.25 -10.74 -9.53
CA ARG A 378 -13.06 -10.28 -8.16
C ARG A 378 -14.04 -9.17 -7.76
N GLN A 379 -14.97 -8.80 -8.63
CA GLN A 379 -15.88 -7.70 -8.40
C GLN A 379 -16.76 -7.95 -7.18
N LEU A 380 -16.76 -7.02 -6.26
CA LEU A 380 -17.59 -7.04 -5.06
C LEU A 380 -19.01 -6.53 -5.33
N ARG A 381 -19.95 -6.96 -4.49
CA ARG A 381 -21.33 -6.45 -4.52
C ARG A 381 -21.46 -5.05 -3.93
N ARG A 382 -20.70 -4.78 -2.86
CA ARG A 382 -20.57 -3.48 -2.20
C ARG A 382 -19.15 -2.98 -2.43
N HIS A 383 -18.99 -1.86 -3.11
CA HIS A 383 -17.70 -1.39 -3.57
C HIS A 383 -17.60 0.13 -3.72
N SER A 384 -18.52 0.88 -3.07
CA SER A 384 -18.58 2.34 -3.18
C SER A 384 -17.55 3.05 -2.31
N LEU A 385 -17.10 2.42 -1.21
CA LEU A 385 -16.14 2.97 -0.26
C LEU A 385 -15.10 1.93 0.13
N GLY A 386 -13.88 2.12 -0.35
CA GLY A 386 -12.73 1.25 -0.10
C GLY A 386 -11.65 1.92 0.73
N LEU A 387 -10.78 1.10 1.35
CA LEU A 387 -9.60 1.54 2.08
C LEU A 387 -8.35 0.84 1.55
N ALA A 388 -7.30 1.60 1.27
CA ALA A 388 -5.96 1.08 1.01
C ALA A 388 -5.04 1.43 2.19
N GLN A 389 -4.36 0.41 2.75
CA GLN A 389 -3.38 0.59 3.83
C GLN A 389 -2.02 0.06 3.36
N ASN A 390 -1.02 0.94 3.34
CA ASN A 390 0.33 0.64 2.91
C ASN A 390 1.30 0.83 4.08
N LEU A 391 2.04 -0.24 4.44
CA LEU A 391 2.93 -0.29 5.59
C LEU A 391 4.39 -0.36 5.14
N GLY A 392 5.28 0.34 5.84
CA GLY A 392 6.72 0.31 5.63
C GLY A 392 7.48 -0.25 6.83
N GLY A 393 8.50 -1.09 6.55
CA GLY A 393 9.32 -1.74 7.57
C GLY A 393 8.50 -2.64 8.49
N SER A 394 8.88 -2.70 9.75
CA SER A 394 8.16 -3.42 10.82
C SER A 394 7.02 -2.60 11.43
N GLY A 395 6.32 -1.79 10.63
CA GLY A 395 5.27 -0.89 11.10
C GLY A 395 5.76 0.52 11.43
N ALA A 396 6.91 0.93 10.88
CA ALA A 396 7.50 2.24 11.14
C ALA A 396 6.83 3.37 10.35
N THR A 397 6.28 3.09 9.17
CA THR A 397 5.54 4.06 8.36
C THR A 397 4.23 3.45 7.90
N CYS A 398 3.15 4.21 7.93
CA CYS A 398 1.86 3.79 7.36
C CYS A 398 1.19 4.92 6.60
N VAL A 399 0.64 4.57 5.44
CA VAL A 399 -0.29 5.43 4.69
C VAL A 399 -1.63 4.73 4.61
N VAL A 400 -2.68 5.41 5.04
CA VAL A 400 -4.07 4.96 4.89
C VAL A 400 -4.79 5.92 3.96
N THR A 401 -5.43 5.38 2.93
CA THR A 401 -6.19 6.14 1.93
C THR A 401 -7.61 5.58 1.85
N ILE A 402 -8.62 6.42 2.01
CA ILE A 402 -10.03 6.09 1.85
C ILE A 402 -10.50 6.63 0.50
N LEU A 403 -11.03 5.75 -0.31
CA LEU A 403 -11.41 5.98 -1.70
C LEU A 403 -12.90 5.75 -1.88
N GLY A 404 -13.57 6.62 -2.62
CA GLY A 404 -14.98 6.49 -2.89
C GLY A 404 -15.37 6.97 -4.28
N ALA A 405 -16.55 6.54 -4.77
CA ALA A 405 -17.07 7.02 -6.03
C ALA A 405 -17.19 8.56 -6.03
N ALA A 406 -16.97 9.17 -7.19
CA ALA A 406 -17.40 10.55 -7.44
C ALA A 406 -18.94 10.58 -7.33
N ALA A 407 -19.46 11.50 -6.52
CA ALA A 407 -20.90 11.64 -6.30
C ALA A 407 -21.57 12.21 -7.53
#